data_89119ef2caea020ed2f29b473f076e83
#
_entry.id   89119ef2caea020ed2f29b473f076e83
#
_cell.length_a   1.000
_cell.length_b   1.000
_cell.length_c   1.000
_cell.angle_alpha   90.00
_cell.angle_beta   90.00
_cell.angle_gamma   90.00
#
_symmetry.space_group_name_H-M   'P 1'
#
loop_
_entity.id
_entity.type
_entity.pdbx_description
1 polymer ?
#
loop_
_entity_poly.entity_id
_entity_poly.type
_entity_poly.pdbx_seq_one_letter_code
_entity_poly.pdbx_strand_id
1 'polypeptide(L)'
;MLEITQNQANSLKQELNNEYQVDIGMRHWEPWIHETLQQMQQDGIEEAVCIIMAPHFSRMSVCKYYERVNEALEWLNYDLKLHRIKSWHTHPEYLKGMAERVKEGRQQFPEAISNENIHYLFTAHSLPAKVLEYYGPYPKQLNETSQLLSEELGQNNWSFCFQSAGKSRMPWLGPDILRHLHTLADQGQDKVLVTSIGFLADHF
;
A
#
# COMPACT_ATOMS: atom_id res chain seq x y z
N MET A 1 7.98 10.60 6.48
CA MET A 1 7.68 9.97 5.17
C MET A 1 8.84 10.07 4.18
N LEU A 2 9.42 11.24 3.86
CA LEU A 2 10.55 11.36 2.92
C LEU A 2 11.74 10.45 3.29
N GLU A 3 12.17 10.45 4.55
CA GLU A 3 13.26 9.59 5.02
C GLU A 3 12.98 8.10 4.79
N ILE A 4 11.75 7.64 5.06
CA ILE A 4 11.36 6.24 4.81
C ILE A 4 11.44 5.92 3.32
N THR A 5 10.91 6.80 2.46
CA THR A 5 10.96 6.61 1.00
C THR A 5 12.42 6.61 0.50
N GLN A 6 13.27 7.48 1.05
CA GLN A 6 14.69 7.50 0.72
C GLN A 6 15.40 6.21 1.13
N ASN A 7 15.10 5.69 2.32
CA ASN A 7 15.66 4.43 2.79
C ASN A 7 15.20 3.25 1.92
N GLN A 8 13.92 3.22 1.52
CA GLN A 8 13.40 2.23 0.59
C GLN A 8 14.11 2.27 -0.77
N ALA A 9 14.32 3.47 -1.34
CA ALA A 9 15.03 3.62 -2.61
C ALA A 9 16.51 3.21 -2.50
N ASN A 10 17.17 3.57 -1.40
CA ASN A 10 18.55 3.17 -1.15
C ASN A 10 18.68 1.65 -1.01
N SER A 11 17.77 1.00 -0.28
CA SER A 11 17.73 -0.47 -0.16
C SER A 11 17.51 -1.13 -1.52
N LEU A 12 16.54 -0.62 -2.30
CA LEU A 12 16.29 -1.14 -3.65
C LEU A 12 17.53 -1.02 -4.55
N LYS A 13 18.23 0.12 -4.50
CA LYS A 13 19.46 0.33 -5.26
C LYS A 13 20.56 -0.67 -4.88
N GLN A 14 20.69 -0.99 -3.59
CA GLN A 14 21.64 -2.00 -3.10
C GLN A 14 21.27 -3.41 -3.57
N GLU A 15 19.99 -3.81 -3.45
CA GLU A 15 19.50 -5.11 -3.93
C GLU A 15 19.67 -5.30 -5.43
N LEU A 16 19.63 -4.21 -6.20
CA LEU A 16 19.91 -4.19 -7.64
C LEU A 16 21.41 -4.09 -7.95
N ASN A 17 22.30 -4.33 -6.98
CA ASN A 17 23.77 -4.28 -7.12
C ASN A 17 24.30 -2.96 -7.73
N ASN A 18 23.57 -1.87 -7.58
CA ASN A 18 23.83 -0.56 -8.20
C ASN A 18 23.88 -0.59 -9.75
N GLU A 19 23.31 -1.59 -10.38
CA GLU A 19 23.24 -1.68 -11.86
C GLU A 19 22.18 -0.74 -12.43
N TYR A 20 21.26 -0.26 -11.60
CA TYR A 20 20.18 0.64 -11.99
C TYR A 20 20.25 1.96 -11.22
N GLN A 21 19.92 3.05 -11.91
CA GLN A 21 19.61 4.31 -11.23
C GLN A 21 18.23 4.18 -10.57
N VAL A 22 18.12 4.61 -9.32
CA VAL A 22 16.85 4.60 -8.58
C VAL A 22 16.54 6.02 -8.16
N ASP A 23 15.44 6.55 -8.70
CA ASP A 23 15.00 7.92 -8.48
C ASP A 23 13.66 7.95 -7.75
N ILE A 24 13.41 9.01 -6.98
CA ILE A 24 12.19 9.21 -6.22
C ILE A 24 11.44 10.41 -6.81
N GLY A 25 10.17 10.23 -7.13
CA GLY A 25 9.26 11.32 -7.48
C GLY A 25 8.00 11.28 -6.63
N MET A 26 7.70 12.35 -5.93
CA MET A 26 6.55 12.45 -5.03
C MET A 26 5.46 13.35 -5.62
N ARG A 27 4.20 13.04 -5.32
CA ARG A 27 3.04 13.81 -5.82
C ARG A 27 2.71 15.02 -4.95
N HIS A 28 3.00 14.94 -3.66
CA HIS A 28 2.54 15.91 -2.67
C HIS A 28 3.68 16.54 -1.86
N TRP A 29 4.91 16.21 -2.17
CA TRP A 29 6.10 16.72 -1.49
C TRP A 29 7.33 16.61 -2.39
N GLU A 30 8.44 17.21 -2.00
CA GLU A 30 9.75 17.10 -2.66
C GLU A 30 10.40 15.72 -2.42
N PRO A 31 11.17 15.21 -3.43
CA PRO A 31 11.33 15.72 -4.80
C PRO A 31 10.07 15.51 -5.63
N TRP A 32 9.67 16.53 -6.38
CA TRP A 32 8.47 16.48 -7.22
C TRP A 32 8.67 15.59 -8.44
N ILE A 33 7.63 14.89 -8.88
CA ILE A 33 7.67 14.01 -10.06
C ILE A 33 8.26 14.72 -11.28
N HIS A 34 7.89 15.96 -11.55
CA HIS A 34 8.37 16.70 -12.71
C HIS A 34 9.86 17.07 -12.62
N GLU A 35 10.37 17.38 -11.42
CA GLU A 35 11.78 17.67 -11.17
C GLU A 35 12.63 16.40 -11.36
N THR A 36 12.15 15.27 -10.83
CA THR A 36 12.80 13.97 -10.99
C THR A 36 12.88 13.57 -12.46
N LEU A 37 11.79 13.69 -13.20
CA LEU A 37 11.77 13.38 -14.63
C LEU A 37 12.65 14.33 -15.45
N GLN A 38 12.73 15.61 -15.07
CA GLN A 38 13.64 16.58 -15.69
C GLN A 38 15.11 16.18 -15.47
N GLN A 39 15.45 15.73 -14.26
CA GLN A 39 16.82 15.25 -13.99
C GLN A 39 17.13 13.97 -14.79
N MET A 40 16.19 13.00 -14.82
CA MET A 40 16.35 11.78 -15.63
C MET A 40 16.58 12.10 -17.11
N GLN A 41 15.88 13.10 -17.64
CA GLN A 41 16.09 13.56 -19.03
C GLN A 41 17.50 14.15 -19.23
N GLN A 42 17.98 14.95 -18.27
CA GLN A 42 19.34 15.52 -18.30
C GLN A 42 20.41 14.43 -18.20
N ASP A 43 20.14 13.38 -17.43
CA ASP A 43 21.02 12.22 -17.28
C ASP A 43 20.99 11.28 -18.49
N GLY A 44 20.12 11.54 -19.49
CA GLY A 44 20.01 10.77 -20.72
C GLY A 44 19.33 9.41 -20.55
N ILE A 45 18.46 9.27 -19.55
CA ILE A 45 17.70 8.03 -19.33
C ILE A 45 16.63 7.88 -20.42
N GLU A 46 16.65 6.78 -21.15
CA GLU A 46 15.71 6.51 -22.25
C GLU A 46 14.62 5.49 -21.87
N GLU A 47 14.87 4.68 -20.84
CA GLU A 47 13.95 3.61 -20.41
C GLU A 47 13.90 3.54 -18.87
N ALA A 48 12.69 3.40 -18.29
CA ALA A 48 12.52 3.31 -16.86
C ALA A 48 11.35 2.40 -16.47
N VAL A 49 11.43 1.82 -15.27
CA VAL A 49 10.33 1.12 -14.61
C VAL A 49 9.76 2.04 -13.52
N CYS A 50 8.47 2.33 -13.60
CA CYS A 50 7.78 3.15 -12.60
C CYS A 50 6.97 2.26 -11.66
N ILE A 51 7.34 2.29 -10.38
CA ILE A 51 6.66 1.56 -9.31
C ILE A 51 6.01 2.58 -8.37
N ILE A 52 4.71 2.51 -8.22
CA ILE A 52 4.01 3.31 -7.23
C ILE A 52 4.05 2.56 -5.89
N MET A 53 4.47 3.24 -4.82
CA MET A 53 4.58 2.67 -3.47
C MET A 53 3.19 2.52 -2.81
N ALA A 54 2.27 1.94 -3.58
CA ALA A 54 0.93 1.52 -3.19
C ALA A 54 0.65 0.16 -3.86
N PRO A 55 0.64 -0.96 -3.10
CA PRO A 55 0.57 -2.30 -3.69
C PRO A 55 -0.74 -2.55 -4.43
N HIS A 56 -1.83 -1.94 -3.95
CA HIS A 56 -3.18 -2.13 -4.46
C HIS A 56 -3.56 -1.05 -5.46
N PHE A 57 -4.08 -1.47 -6.61
CA PHE A 57 -4.48 -0.53 -7.64
C PHE A 57 -5.74 0.25 -7.27
N SER A 58 -5.66 1.55 -7.35
CA SER A 58 -6.80 2.46 -7.21
C SER A 58 -6.72 3.60 -8.22
N ARG A 59 -7.85 3.98 -8.80
CA ARG A 59 -7.94 5.18 -9.65
C ARG A 59 -7.63 6.46 -8.88
N MET A 60 -7.87 6.48 -7.56
CA MET A 60 -7.63 7.64 -6.72
C MET A 60 -6.18 7.76 -6.23
N SER A 61 -5.40 6.68 -6.31
CA SER A 61 -3.98 6.69 -5.96
C SER A 61 -3.10 6.39 -7.17
N VAL A 62 -2.97 5.14 -7.58
CA VAL A 62 -2.03 4.70 -8.64
C VAL A 62 -2.26 5.44 -9.96
N CYS A 63 -3.53 5.56 -10.43
CA CYS A 63 -3.79 6.31 -11.65
C CYS A 63 -3.39 7.78 -11.53
N LYS A 64 -3.63 8.41 -10.36
CA LYS A 64 -3.28 9.81 -10.15
C LYS A 64 -1.78 10.08 -10.16
N TYR A 65 -0.97 9.11 -9.74
CA TYR A 65 0.48 9.19 -9.92
C TYR A 65 0.86 9.10 -11.40
N TYR A 66 0.30 8.14 -12.14
CA TYR A 66 0.59 8.01 -13.57
C TYR A 66 0.08 9.19 -14.39
N GLU A 67 -1.06 9.79 -14.03
CA GLU A 67 -1.52 11.04 -14.64
C GLU A 67 -0.46 12.15 -14.48
N ARG A 68 0.09 12.33 -13.26
CA ARG A 68 1.14 13.31 -13.02
C ARG A 68 2.45 13.02 -13.76
N VAL A 69 2.82 11.74 -13.85
CA VAL A 69 3.98 11.33 -14.65
C VAL A 69 3.76 11.68 -16.13
N ASN A 70 2.59 11.36 -16.69
CA ASN A 70 2.28 11.67 -18.09
C ASN A 70 2.27 13.19 -18.35
N GLU A 71 1.62 13.98 -17.50
CA GLU A 71 1.60 15.44 -17.58
C GLU A 71 3.03 16.02 -17.59
N ALA A 72 3.92 15.49 -16.75
CA ALA A 72 5.31 15.93 -16.68
C ALA A 72 6.13 15.52 -17.92
N LEU A 73 5.94 14.29 -18.42
CA LEU A 73 6.60 13.83 -19.66
C LEU A 73 6.17 14.68 -20.87
N GLU A 74 4.88 14.99 -20.99
CA GLU A 74 4.35 15.87 -22.04
C GLU A 74 4.94 17.28 -21.93
N TRP A 75 4.94 17.87 -20.72
CA TRP A 75 5.49 19.20 -20.48
C TRP A 75 6.98 19.32 -20.80
N LEU A 76 7.76 18.27 -20.46
CA LEU A 76 9.21 18.20 -20.73
C LEU A 76 9.52 17.84 -22.19
N ASN A 77 8.54 17.46 -22.99
CA ASN A 77 8.73 16.83 -24.30
C ASN A 77 9.76 15.66 -24.23
N TYR A 78 9.59 14.82 -23.20
CA TYR A 78 10.52 13.73 -22.89
C TYR A 78 9.94 12.39 -23.35
N ASP A 79 10.56 11.79 -24.38
CA ASP A 79 10.17 10.48 -24.95
C ASP A 79 10.83 9.35 -24.14
N LEU A 80 10.32 9.15 -22.92
CA LEU A 80 10.76 8.09 -22.02
C LEU A 80 9.96 6.82 -22.25
N LYS A 81 10.63 5.71 -22.56
CA LYS A 81 10.00 4.38 -22.56
C LYS A 81 9.70 3.95 -21.14
N LEU A 82 8.46 4.11 -20.69
CA LEU A 82 8.06 3.89 -19.31
C LEU A 82 7.26 2.61 -19.09
N HIS A 83 7.82 1.66 -18.34
CA HIS A 83 7.15 0.45 -17.89
C HIS A 83 6.41 0.73 -16.58
N ARG A 84 5.08 0.51 -16.55
CA ARG A 84 4.22 0.84 -15.42
C ARG A 84 3.78 -0.40 -14.66
N ILE A 85 4.19 -0.51 -13.41
CA ILE A 85 3.69 -1.55 -12.50
C ILE A 85 2.37 -1.09 -11.87
N LYS A 86 1.25 -1.67 -12.32
CA LYS A 86 -0.09 -1.24 -11.88
C LYS A 86 -0.44 -1.70 -10.47
N SER A 87 -0.01 -2.88 -10.08
CA SER A 87 -0.19 -3.42 -8.72
C SER A 87 0.81 -4.54 -8.46
N TRP A 88 1.13 -4.76 -7.20
CA TRP A 88 2.06 -5.79 -6.73
C TRP A 88 1.63 -6.38 -5.39
N HIS A 89 0.32 -6.31 -5.11
CA HIS A 89 -0.34 -6.70 -3.87
C HIS A 89 -0.25 -8.19 -3.53
N THR A 90 0.08 -9.05 -4.50
CA THR A 90 0.30 -10.49 -4.31
C THR A 90 1.77 -10.90 -4.41
N HIS A 91 2.67 -9.91 -4.47
CA HIS A 91 4.10 -10.22 -4.59
C HIS A 91 4.59 -10.97 -3.35
N PRO A 92 5.28 -12.13 -3.49
CA PRO A 92 5.66 -12.97 -2.34
C PRO A 92 6.48 -12.23 -1.28
N GLU A 93 7.45 -11.42 -1.67
CA GLU A 93 8.28 -10.66 -0.71
C GLU A 93 7.50 -9.57 0.02
N TYR A 94 6.48 -8.98 -0.63
CA TYR A 94 5.57 -8.07 0.05
C TYR A 94 4.76 -8.79 1.12
N LEU A 95 4.18 -9.95 0.79
CA LEU A 95 3.40 -10.76 1.75
C LEU A 95 4.27 -11.24 2.90
N LYS A 96 5.49 -11.70 2.62
CA LYS A 96 6.47 -12.10 3.62
C LYS A 96 6.83 -10.94 4.56
N GLY A 97 7.17 -9.76 4.02
CA GLY A 97 7.46 -8.58 4.83
C GLY A 97 6.27 -8.16 5.70
N MET A 98 5.03 -8.25 5.17
CA MET A 98 3.83 -8.00 5.97
C MET A 98 3.62 -9.06 7.06
N ALA A 99 3.88 -10.33 6.77
CA ALA A 99 3.79 -11.41 7.76
C ALA A 99 4.81 -11.22 8.91
N GLU A 100 6.01 -10.75 8.61
CA GLU A 100 7.01 -10.41 9.63
C GLU A 100 6.51 -9.29 10.56
N ARG A 101 5.91 -8.23 10.02
CA ARG A 101 5.28 -7.15 10.82
C ARG A 101 4.15 -7.65 11.70
N VAL A 102 3.31 -8.55 11.19
CA VAL A 102 2.25 -9.18 12.00
C VAL A 102 2.86 -10.02 13.14
N LYS A 103 3.92 -10.79 12.88
CA LYS A 103 4.62 -11.56 13.89
C LYS A 103 5.25 -10.67 14.97
N GLU A 104 5.84 -9.54 14.59
CA GLU A 104 6.33 -8.52 15.54
C GLU A 104 5.20 -7.97 16.41
N GLY A 105 4.07 -7.60 15.80
CA GLY A 105 2.87 -7.14 16.53
C GLY A 105 2.32 -8.22 17.48
N ARG A 106 2.37 -9.50 17.09
CA ARG A 106 1.97 -10.63 17.93
C ARG A 106 2.80 -10.73 19.22
N GLN A 107 4.07 -10.38 19.19
CA GLN A 107 4.96 -10.42 20.35
C GLN A 107 4.56 -9.43 21.44
N GLN A 108 3.70 -8.45 21.16
CA GLN A 108 3.15 -7.53 22.17
C GLN A 108 2.06 -8.18 23.04
N PHE A 109 1.53 -9.33 22.62
CA PHE A 109 0.59 -10.09 23.43
C PHE A 109 1.35 -11.03 24.39
N PRO A 110 0.82 -11.27 25.61
CA PRO A 110 1.38 -12.26 26.51
C PRO A 110 1.54 -13.64 25.86
N GLU A 111 2.62 -14.33 26.15
CA GLU A 111 2.90 -15.68 25.59
C GLU A 111 1.80 -16.70 25.91
N ALA A 112 1.14 -16.55 27.07
CA ALA A 112 0.04 -17.42 27.50
C ALA A 112 -1.20 -17.35 26.58
N ILE A 113 -1.30 -16.32 25.72
CA ILE A 113 -2.41 -16.20 24.76
C ILE A 113 -2.05 -16.95 23.49
N SER A 114 -2.78 -18.02 23.18
CA SER A 114 -2.57 -18.75 21.92
C SER A 114 -3.00 -17.91 20.70
N ASN A 115 -2.39 -18.17 19.55
CA ASN A 115 -2.69 -17.47 18.31
C ASN A 115 -4.16 -17.63 17.88
N GLU A 116 -4.77 -18.76 18.19
CA GLU A 116 -6.18 -19.06 17.89
C GLU A 116 -7.16 -18.13 18.65
N ASN A 117 -6.72 -17.59 19.78
CA ASN A 117 -7.49 -16.65 20.60
C ASN A 117 -7.28 -15.19 20.22
N ILE A 118 -6.51 -14.90 19.18
CA ILE A 118 -6.29 -13.57 18.64
C ILE A 118 -7.02 -13.45 17.31
N HIS A 119 -7.83 -12.43 17.16
CA HIS A 119 -8.43 -12.08 15.87
C HIS A 119 -7.49 -11.15 15.09
N TYR A 120 -7.11 -11.54 13.88
CA TYR A 120 -6.24 -10.76 13.00
C TYR A 120 -7.12 -9.85 12.12
N LEU A 121 -7.10 -8.56 12.40
CA LEU A 121 -7.89 -7.58 11.66
C LEU A 121 -7.01 -6.83 10.65
N PHE A 122 -7.16 -7.17 9.38
CA PHE A 122 -6.47 -6.47 8.30
C PHE A 122 -7.24 -5.23 7.90
N THR A 123 -6.52 -4.14 7.66
CA THR A 123 -7.15 -2.85 7.36
C THR A 123 -6.49 -2.15 6.17
N ALA A 124 -7.26 -1.29 5.51
CA ALA A 124 -6.75 -0.36 4.51
C ALA A 124 -7.54 0.94 4.52
N HIS A 125 -7.01 1.97 3.85
CA HIS A 125 -7.68 3.24 3.71
C HIS A 125 -9.01 3.09 2.96
N SER A 126 -10.08 3.64 3.51
CA SER A 126 -11.36 3.70 2.83
C SER A 126 -11.30 4.70 1.66
N LEU A 127 -12.05 4.42 0.63
CA LEU A 127 -12.25 5.29 -0.52
C LEU A 127 -13.74 5.59 -0.70
N PRO A 128 -14.12 6.71 -1.34
CA PRO A 128 -15.51 6.93 -1.69
C PRO A 128 -16.10 5.77 -2.47
N ALA A 129 -17.31 5.32 -2.09
CA ALA A 129 -17.94 4.12 -2.67
C ALA A 129 -18.14 4.20 -4.20
N LYS A 130 -18.15 5.41 -4.76
CA LYS A 130 -18.12 5.62 -6.23
C LYS A 130 -16.93 4.96 -6.92
N VAL A 131 -15.87 4.62 -6.19
CA VAL A 131 -14.73 3.83 -6.72
C VAL A 131 -15.21 2.49 -7.29
N LEU A 132 -16.27 1.91 -6.74
CA LEU A 132 -16.86 0.65 -7.24
C LEU A 132 -17.55 0.83 -8.61
N GLU A 133 -18.15 2.00 -8.87
CA GLU A 133 -18.81 2.32 -10.14
C GLU A 133 -17.81 2.34 -11.32
N TYR A 134 -16.55 2.60 -11.03
CA TYR A 134 -15.47 2.63 -12.02
C TYR A 134 -14.71 1.30 -12.15
N TYR A 135 -15.28 0.19 -11.68
CA TYR A 135 -14.70 -1.15 -11.78
C TYR A 135 -13.24 -1.26 -11.30
N GLY A 136 -12.89 -0.51 -10.25
CA GLY A 136 -11.56 -0.58 -9.68
C GLY A 136 -11.36 -1.88 -8.88
N PRO A 137 -10.24 -2.59 -9.04
CA PRO A 137 -9.97 -3.85 -8.35
C PRO A 137 -9.61 -3.67 -6.86
N TYR A 138 -9.60 -2.45 -6.33
CA TYR A 138 -9.06 -2.11 -5.02
C TYR A 138 -9.59 -2.99 -3.87
N PRO A 139 -10.94 -3.13 -3.65
CA PRO A 139 -11.44 -3.99 -2.58
C PRO A 139 -11.13 -5.47 -2.83
N LYS A 140 -11.17 -5.91 -4.09
CA LYS A 140 -10.84 -7.29 -4.45
C LYS A 140 -9.37 -7.60 -4.14
N GLN A 141 -8.45 -6.72 -4.53
CA GLN A 141 -7.02 -6.88 -4.27
C GLN A 141 -6.70 -6.86 -2.79
N LEU A 142 -7.38 -6.01 -1.99
CA LEU A 142 -7.23 -5.98 -0.54
C LEU A 142 -7.68 -7.30 0.12
N ASN A 143 -8.81 -7.84 -0.32
CA ASN A 143 -9.27 -9.14 0.17
C ASN A 143 -8.32 -10.27 -0.24
N GLU A 144 -7.79 -10.25 -1.45
CA GLU A 144 -6.81 -11.22 -1.94
C GLU A 144 -5.51 -11.16 -1.11
N THR A 145 -4.98 -9.95 -0.86
CA THR A 145 -3.83 -9.77 0.05
C THR A 145 -4.14 -10.31 1.45
N SER A 146 -5.32 -10.00 2.00
CA SER A 146 -5.72 -10.45 3.34
C SER A 146 -5.76 -11.97 3.43
N GLN A 147 -6.32 -12.63 2.42
CA GLN A 147 -6.37 -14.08 2.35
C GLN A 147 -4.97 -14.68 2.27
N LEU A 148 -4.15 -14.23 1.32
CA LEU A 148 -2.78 -14.74 1.15
C LEU A 148 -1.93 -14.50 2.39
N LEU A 149 -2.09 -13.35 3.05
CA LEU A 149 -1.38 -13.06 4.30
C LEU A 149 -1.85 -13.97 5.44
N SER A 150 -3.15 -14.27 5.54
CA SER A 150 -3.66 -15.22 6.54
C SER A 150 -3.14 -16.64 6.31
N GLU A 151 -3.02 -17.06 5.06
CA GLU A 151 -2.42 -18.34 4.66
C GLU A 151 -0.93 -18.40 5.03
N GLU A 152 -0.15 -17.35 4.73
CA GLU A 152 1.27 -17.22 5.10
C GLU A 152 1.49 -17.26 6.62
N LEU A 153 0.54 -16.72 7.38
CA LEU A 153 0.55 -16.72 8.84
C LEU A 153 0.00 -18.01 9.46
N GLY A 154 -0.64 -18.88 8.67
CA GLY A 154 -1.36 -20.06 9.17
C GLY A 154 -2.54 -19.68 10.09
N GLN A 155 -3.20 -18.55 9.84
CA GLN A 155 -4.27 -18.03 10.69
C GLN A 155 -5.63 -18.09 10.00
N ASN A 156 -6.63 -18.65 10.70
CA ASN A 156 -8.01 -18.73 10.19
C ASN A 156 -8.95 -17.71 10.85
N ASN A 157 -8.56 -17.17 12.03
CA ASN A 157 -9.37 -16.18 12.74
C ASN A 157 -9.01 -14.76 12.31
N TRP A 158 -9.50 -14.36 11.15
CA TRP A 158 -9.21 -13.04 10.59
C TRP A 158 -10.41 -12.39 9.92
N SER A 159 -10.35 -11.10 9.74
CA SER A 159 -11.29 -10.33 8.91
C SER A 159 -10.61 -9.11 8.31
N PHE A 160 -11.31 -8.46 7.37
CA PHE A 160 -10.87 -7.23 6.74
C PHE A 160 -11.89 -6.10 6.95
N CYS A 161 -11.40 -4.88 7.19
CA CYS A 161 -12.23 -3.69 7.22
C CYS A 161 -11.48 -2.45 6.69
N PHE A 162 -12.22 -1.36 6.50
CA PHE A 162 -11.64 -0.10 6.06
C PHE A 162 -11.49 0.88 7.23
N GLN A 163 -10.48 1.75 7.13
CA GLN A 163 -10.23 2.82 8.08
C GLN A 163 -10.09 4.18 7.39
N SER A 164 -10.06 5.25 8.19
CA SER A 164 -9.76 6.60 7.71
C SER A 164 -10.71 7.14 6.65
N ALA A 165 -12.00 6.79 6.74
CA ALA A 165 -13.01 7.37 5.88
C ALA A 165 -13.08 8.89 6.09
N GLY A 166 -13.20 9.65 4.99
CA GLY A 166 -13.29 11.10 5.05
C GLY A 166 -14.63 11.58 5.62
N LYS A 167 -14.66 12.80 6.17
CA LYS A 167 -15.84 13.44 6.78
C LYS A 167 -16.85 13.97 5.74
N SER A 168 -16.86 13.46 4.51
CA SER A 168 -17.80 13.87 3.47
C SER A 168 -19.16 13.17 3.61
N ARG A 169 -20.23 13.79 3.06
CA ARG A 169 -21.56 13.17 3.00
C ARG A 169 -21.67 12.02 1.99
N MET A 170 -20.63 11.80 1.19
CA MET A 170 -20.60 10.68 0.25
C MET A 170 -20.38 9.36 1.00
N PRO A 171 -21.03 8.27 0.55
CA PRO A 171 -20.76 6.95 1.12
C PRO A 171 -19.30 6.54 0.86
N TRP A 172 -18.70 5.87 1.83
CA TRP A 172 -17.36 5.34 1.79
C TRP A 172 -17.38 3.81 1.82
N LEU A 173 -16.29 3.18 1.37
CA LEU A 173 -16.15 1.73 1.47
C LEU A 173 -16.18 1.29 2.93
N GLY A 174 -16.88 0.19 3.20
CA GLY A 174 -17.04 -0.40 4.51
C GLY A 174 -16.79 -1.91 4.52
N PRO A 175 -16.85 -2.53 5.71
CA PRO A 175 -17.18 -1.95 6.99
C PRO A 175 -16.10 -0.98 7.53
N ASP A 176 -16.53 0.04 8.29
CA ASP A 176 -15.62 0.93 9.03
C ASP A 176 -15.00 0.21 10.24
N ILE A 177 -13.74 0.50 10.56
CA ILE A 177 -12.97 -0.18 11.60
C ILE A 177 -13.64 -0.08 12.98
N LEU A 178 -14.17 1.08 13.38
CA LEU A 178 -14.78 1.23 14.71
C LEU A 178 -16.02 0.36 14.81
N ARG A 179 -16.88 0.40 13.79
CA ARG A 179 -18.08 -0.44 13.75
C ARG A 179 -17.71 -1.92 13.73
N HIS A 180 -16.66 -2.29 13.01
CA HIS A 180 -16.21 -3.67 12.92
C HIS A 180 -15.66 -4.19 14.24
N LEU A 181 -14.88 -3.38 14.97
CA LEU A 181 -14.38 -3.71 16.31
C LEU A 181 -15.53 -3.91 17.32
N HIS A 182 -16.58 -3.09 17.26
CA HIS A 182 -17.78 -3.32 18.09
C HIS A 182 -18.43 -4.67 17.76
N THR A 183 -18.55 -5.01 16.48
CA THR A 183 -19.09 -6.32 16.07
C THR A 183 -18.24 -7.48 16.58
N LEU A 184 -16.91 -7.38 16.53
CA LEU A 184 -16.00 -8.38 17.07
C LEU A 184 -16.15 -8.52 18.58
N ALA A 185 -16.27 -7.40 19.31
CA ALA A 185 -16.50 -7.40 20.76
C ALA A 185 -17.83 -8.09 21.13
N ASP A 186 -18.91 -7.80 20.39
CA ASP A 186 -20.23 -8.45 20.58
C ASP A 186 -20.18 -9.97 20.32
N GLN A 187 -19.21 -10.42 19.50
CA GLN A 187 -18.94 -11.84 19.23
C GLN A 187 -17.98 -12.48 20.25
N GLY A 188 -17.56 -11.72 21.27
CA GLY A 188 -16.64 -12.19 22.31
C GLY A 188 -15.15 -12.19 21.90
N GLN A 189 -14.79 -11.52 20.80
CA GLN A 189 -13.40 -11.32 20.39
C GLN A 189 -12.82 -10.13 21.15
N ASP A 190 -12.12 -10.41 22.25
CA ASP A 190 -11.54 -9.40 23.16
C ASP A 190 -10.06 -9.12 22.87
N LYS A 191 -9.44 -9.88 21.97
CA LYS A 191 -8.04 -9.77 21.57
C LYS A 191 -7.93 -9.63 20.06
N VAL A 192 -7.62 -8.43 19.61
CA VAL A 192 -7.56 -8.10 18.18
C VAL A 192 -6.19 -7.50 17.85
N LEU A 193 -5.50 -8.10 16.88
CA LEU A 193 -4.27 -7.56 16.30
C LEU A 193 -4.64 -6.86 14.99
N VAL A 194 -4.50 -5.54 14.99
CA VAL A 194 -4.82 -4.71 13.81
C VAL A 194 -3.57 -4.50 12.97
N THR A 195 -3.65 -4.81 11.67
CA THR A 195 -2.55 -4.63 10.72
C THR A 195 -3.04 -3.88 9.48
N SER A 196 -2.39 -2.77 9.18
CA SER A 196 -2.67 -1.99 7.98
C SER A 196 -1.93 -2.56 6.76
N ILE A 197 -2.63 -3.29 5.91
CA ILE A 197 -2.04 -3.90 4.70
C ILE A 197 -1.98 -2.95 3.50
N GLY A 198 -2.66 -1.83 3.54
CA GLY A 198 -2.68 -0.84 2.45
C GLY A 198 -1.59 0.23 2.57
N PHE A 199 -0.82 0.24 3.64
CA PHE A 199 0.22 1.23 3.91
C PHE A 199 1.58 0.57 4.00
N LEU A 200 2.57 1.15 3.33
CA LEU A 200 3.98 0.68 3.34
C LEU A 200 4.85 1.44 4.31
N ALA A 201 4.34 2.53 4.86
CA ALA A 201 5.01 3.37 5.83
C ALA A 201 3.99 4.06 6.72
N ASP A 202 4.34 4.27 7.97
CA ASP A 202 3.57 5.12 8.87
C ASP A 202 3.66 6.57 8.42
N HIS A 203 2.53 7.25 8.45
CA HIS A 203 2.44 8.67 8.17
C HIS A 203 1.38 9.29 9.08
N PHE A 204 1.73 10.40 9.64
CA PHE A 204 0.89 11.22 10.50
C PHE A 204 0.46 12.49 9.76
#